data_33db7c769433541b5c58822a6e54a3aa
#
_entry.id   33db7c769433541b5c58822a6e54a3aa
#
_cell.length_a   1.000
_cell.length_b   1.000
_cell.length_c   1.000
_cell.angle_alpha   90.00
_cell.angle_beta   90.00
_cell.angle_gamma   90.00
#
_symmetry.space_group_name_H-M   'P 1'
#
loop_
_entity.id
_entity.type
_entity.pdbx_description
1 polymer ?
#
loop_
_entity_poly.entity_id
_entity_poly.type
_entity_poly.pdbx_seq_one_letter_code
_entity_poly.pdbx_strand_id
1 'polypeptide(L)'
;IKLENDNVALFPVESAIKKKDINMIWGLHRALLNNVIQGSAVLFEKHIRIEGLGFKAEPQGNNLNNLTLSLGFSHKIDFVVPQNVFVEIDKTKQNIILKSSSKEEVGKVAAHIRALRPVEPYKGKGIFYKDEFLIKIAGKTK
;
A
#
# COMPACT_ATOMS: atom_id res chain seq x y z
N ILE A 1 22.45 -4.84 16.53
CA ILE A 1 22.87 -4.00 15.41
C ILE A 1 24.18 -3.37 15.78
N LYS A 2 25.19 -3.51 14.93
CA LYS A 2 26.47 -2.80 15.06
C LYS A 2 26.75 -2.05 13.76
N LEU A 3 27.35 -0.87 13.90
CA LEU A 3 27.85 -0.06 12.77
C LEU A 3 29.35 -0.34 12.65
N GLU A 4 29.77 -0.84 11.51
CA GLU A 4 31.18 -1.09 11.18
C GLU A 4 31.48 -0.50 9.79
N ASN A 5 32.35 0.50 9.73
CA ASN A 5 32.86 1.08 8.48
C ASN A 5 31.78 1.32 7.40
N ASP A 6 30.76 2.12 7.74
CA ASP A 6 29.60 2.44 6.87
C ASP A 6 28.65 1.25 6.56
N ASN A 7 28.91 0.10 7.16
CA ASN A 7 28.04 -1.06 7.05
C ASN A 7 27.24 -1.29 8.34
N VAL A 8 25.98 -1.68 8.20
CA VAL A 8 25.12 -2.07 9.32
C VAL A 8 25.08 -3.59 9.39
N ALA A 9 25.63 -4.14 10.47
CA ALA A 9 25.65 -5.58 10.68
C ALA A 9 24.63 -6.00 11.76
N LEU A 10 23.92 -7.10 11.52
CA LEU A 10 22.98 -7.73 12.43
C LEU A 10 23.59 -9.00 13.01
N PHE A 11 23.69 -9.06 14.33
CA PHE A 11 24.20 -10.23 15.04
C PHE A 11 23.10 -10.85 15.89
N PRO A 12 23.00 -12.20 15.95
CA PRO A 12 22.11 -12.84 16.90
C PRO A 12 22.63 -12.58 18.33
N VAL A 13 21.72 -12.30 19.23
CA VAL A 13 22.00 -12.32 20.67
C VAL A 13 21.86 -13.77 21.11
N GLU A 14 22.82 -14.26 21.92
CA GLU A 14 22.74 -15.59 22.50
C GLU A 14 21.49 -15.71 23.37
N SER A 15 20.49 -16.40 22.84
CA SER A 15 19.22 -16.69 23.49
C SER A 15 18.85 -18.14 23.19
N ALA A 16 18.00 -18.73 24.03
CA ALA A 16 17.55 -20.12 23.97
C ALA A 16 16.76 -20.49 22.68
N ILE A 17 16.89 -19.71 21.62
CA ILE A 17 16.20 -19.91 20.33
C ILE A 17 16.98 -20.95 19.50
N LYS A 18 16.27 -21.90 18.90
CA LYS A 18 16.85 -22.90 18.02
C LYS A 18 17.53 -22.25 16.81
N LYS A 19 18.69 -22.77 16.37
CA LYS A 19 19.44 -22.23 15.21
C LYS A 19 18.59 -22.01 13.96
N LYS A 20 17.60 -22.88 13.74
CA LYS A 20 16.69 -22.80 12.59
C LYS A 20 15.81 -21.54 12.63
N ASP A 21 15.32 -21.18 13.82
CA ASP A 21 14.46 -20.01 14.04
C ASP A 21 15.30 -18.73 13.99
N ILE A 22 16.56 -18.78 14.42
CA ILE A 22 17.50 -17.65 14.34
C ILE A 22 17.72 -17.22 12.91
N ASN A 23 17.93 -18.14 11.96
CA ASN A 23 18.16 -17.83 10.56
C ASN A 23 16.92 -17.17 9.92
N MET A 24 15.72 -17.64 10.26
CA MET A 24 14.45 -17.06 9.79
C MET A 24 14.27 -15.62 10.30
N ILE A 25 14.45 -15.41 11.61
CA ILE A 25 14.31 -14.10 12.23
C ILE A 25 15.39 -13.13 11.72
N TRP A 26 16.62 -13.60 11.57
CA TRP A 26 17.73 -12.80 11.06
C TRP A 26 17.44 -12.31 9.62
N GLY A 27 16.95 -13.19 8.74
CA GLY A 27 16.56 -12.83 7.38
C GLY A 27 15.46 -11.78 7.33
N LEU A 28 14.45 -11.92 8.22
CA LEU A 28 13.38 -10.93 8.35
C LEU A 28 13.93 -9.56 8.76
N HIS A 29 14.72 -9.50 9.83
CA HIS A 29 15.27 -8.23 10.32
C HIS A 29 16.22 -7.58 9.33
N ARG A 30 17.01 -8.37 8.59
CA ARG A 30 17.85 -7.86 7.51
C ARG A 30 17.01 -7.19 6.41
N ALA A 31 15.92 -7.83 5.98
CA ALA A 31 15.04 -7.27 4.96
C ALA A 31 14.33 -6.00 5.43
N LEU A 32 13.85 -5.97 6.68
CA LEU A 32 13.23 -4.79 7.28
C LEU A 32 14.21 -3.62 7.40
N LEU A 33 15.44 -3.88 7.85
CA LEU A 33 16.48 -2.85 7.94
C LEU A 33 16.82 -2.27 6.57
N ASN A 34 16.96 -3.13 5.55
CA ASN A 34 17.19 -2.66 4.18
C ASN A 34 16.05 -1.78 3.67
N ASN A 35 14.79 -2.14 3.95
CA ASN A 35 13.64 -1.30 3.61
C ASN A 35 13.68 0.06 4.31
N VAL A 36 14.09 0.12 5.58
CA VAL A 36 14.23 1.40 6.31
C VAL A 36 15.31 2.29 5.68
N ILE A 37 16.46 1.72 5.34
CA ILE A 37 17.57 2.46 4.70
C ILE A 37 17.12 2.98 3.33
N GLN A 38 16.49 2.14 2.52
CA GLN A 38 15.97 2.56 1.21
C GLN A 38 14.89 3.64 1.34
N GLY A 39 13.96 3.47 2.26
CA GLY A 39 12.86 4.42 2.48
C GLY A 39 13.32 5.77 3.03
N SER A 40 14.46 5.84 3.71
CA SER A 40 15.07 7.10 4.13
C SER A 40 15.70 7.87 2.97
N ALA A 41 16.21 7.17 1.97
CA ALA A 41 16.80 7.78 0.76
C ALA A 41 15.74 8.16 -0.28
N VAL A 42 14.79 7.25 -0.53
CA VAL A 42 13.72 7.43 -1.53
C VAL A 42 12.41 6.91 -0.96
N LEU A 43 11.36 7.72 -1.00
CA LEU A 43 10.04 7.30 -0.54
C LEU A 43 9.50 6.14 -1.39
N PHE A 44 8.89 5.17 -0.72
CA PHE A 44 8.16 4.12 -1.40
C PHE A 44 6.85 4.65 -1.94
N GLU A 45 6.54 4.30 -3.18
CA GLU A 45 5.31 4.70 -3.86
C GLU A 45 4.44 3.49 -4.18
N LYS A 46 3.13 3.64 -4.02
CA LYS A 46 2.13 2.67 -4.46
C LYS A 46 1.02 3.38 -5.19
N HIS A 47 0.79 2.96 -6.42
CA HIS A 47 -0.24 3.54 -7.28
C HIS A 47 -1.50 2.67 -7.23
N ILE A 48 -2.62 3.31 -6.94
CA ILE A 48 -3.95 2.71 -6.89
C ILE A 48 -4.80 3.36 -7.98
N ARG A 49 -5.51 2.54 -8.72
CA ARG A 49 -6.45 2.99 -9.75
C ARG A 49 -7.87 2.59 -9.37
N ILE A 50 -8.79 3.50 -9.60
CA ILE A 50 -10.22 3.34 -9.34
C ILE A 50 -10.93 3.36 -10.69
N GLU A 51 -11.57 2.27 -11.07
CA GLU A 51 -12.38 2.21 -12.29
C GLU A 51 -13.86 1.98 -11.97
N GLY A 52 -14.72 2.79 -12.59
CA GLY A 52 -16.17 2.69 -12.47
C GLY A 52 -16.84 4.02 -12.78
N LEU A 53 -18.04 3.94 -13.31
CA LEU A 53 -18.84 5.14 -13.58
C LEU A 53 -19.22 5.82 -12.24
N GLY A 54 -18.81 7.09 -12.08
CA GLY A 54 -19.06 7.85 -10.85
C GLY A 54 -18.14 7.48 -9.67
N PHE A 55 -17.17 6.56 -9.87
CA PHE A 55 -16.18 6.26 -8.85
C PHE A 55 -15.11 7.35 -8.82
N LYS A 56 -14.83 7.87 -7.64
CA LYS A 56 -13.85 8.94 -7.45
C LYS A 56 -13.32 8.98 -6.02
N ALA A 57 -12.10 9.50 -5.86
CA ALA A 57 -11.50 9.84 -4.59
C ALA A 57 -11.35 11.36 -4.48
N GLU A 58 -11.76 11.92 -3.36
CA GLU A 58 -11.65 13.35 -3.07
C GLU A 58 -11.01 13.55 -1.70
N PRO A 59 -10.12 14.55 -1.54
CA PRO A 59 -9.63 14.90 -0.23
C PRO A 59 -10.75 15.51 0.60
N GLN A 60 -10.83 15.19 1.88
CA GLN A 60 -11.80 15.77 2.81
C GLN A 60 -11.25 17.07 3.41
N GLY A 61 -11.70 18.21 2.90
CA GLY A 61 -11.26 19.51 3.37
C GLY A 61 -9.80 19.84 3.00
N ASN A 62 -9.11 20.57 3.89
CA ASN A 62 -7.71 20.95 3.70
C ASN A 62 -6.70 19.86 4.09
N ASN A 63 -7.18 18.76 4.68
CA ASN A 63 -6.33 17.67 5.14
C ASN A 63 -6.28 16.57 4.07
N LEU A 64 -5.14 16.43 3.40
CA LEU A 64 -4.89 15.35 2.44
C LEU A 64 -4.92 13.94 3.08
N ASN A 65 -4.88 13.87 4.41
CA ASN A 65 -4.91 12.60 5.14
C ASN A 65 -6.31 12.01 5.30
N ASN A 66 -7.36 12.76 4.98
CA ASN A 66 -8.73 12.25 4.99
C ASN A 66 -9.24 12.16 3.56
N LEU A 67 -9.60 10.96 3.14
CA LEU A 67 -10.12 10.70 1.80
C LEU A 67 -11.60 10.37 1.86
N THR A 68 -12.38 11.02 1.03
CA THR A 68 -13.77 10.64 0.79
C THR A 68 -13.84 9.88 -0.53
N LEU A 69 -14.22 8.62 -0.47
CA LEU A 69 -14.30 7.71 -1.60
C LEU A 69 -15.75 7.49 -2.03
N SER A 70 -16.06 7.77 -3.28
CA SER A 70 -17.34 7.42 -3.91
C SER A 70 -17.13 6.18 -4.76
N LEU A 71 -17.68 5.03 -4.31
CA LEU A 71 -17.40 3.71 -4.89
C LEU A 71 -18.67 2.99 -5.37
N GLY A 72 -19.71 3.75 -5.72
CA GLY A 72 -20.98 3.19 -6.19
C GLY A 72 -21.86 2.60 -5.08
N PHE A 73 -21.60 2.95 -3.83
CA PHE A 73 -22.49 2.71 -2.70
C PHE A 73 -23.46 3.88 -2.55
N SER A 74 -24.55 3.68 -1.80
CA SER A 74 -25.52 4.73 -1.47
C SER A 74 -24.94 5.84 -0.59
N HIS A 75 -23.82 5.57 0.09
CA HIS A 75 -23.09 6.52 0.95
C HIS A 75 -21.65 6.65 0.48
N LYS A 76 -21.03 7.76 0.84
CA LYS A 76 -19.59 7.96 0.66
C LYS A 76 -18.85 7.29 1.81
N ILE A 77 -17.65 6.79 1.53
CA ILE A 77 -16.78 6.16 2.53
C ILE A 77 -15.69 7.15 2.87
N ASP A 78 -15.60 7.50 4.16
CA ASP A 78 -14.51 8.33 4.67
C ASP A 78 -13.39 7.40 5.16
N PHE A 79 -12.20 7.60 4.63
CA PHE A 79 -11.01 6.82 4.93
C PHE A 79 -9.93 7.73 5.50
N VAL A 80 -9.49 7.44 6.73
CA VAL A 80 -8.43 8.18 7.41
C VAL A 80 -7.09 7.52 7.11
N VAL A 81 -6.18 8.28 6.50
CA VAL A 81 -4.83 7.84 6.19
C VAL A 81 -3.91 8.21 7.37
N PRO A 82 -3.01 7.32 7.81
CA PRO A 82 -2.01 7.63 8.82
C PRO A 82 -1.15 8.83 8.45
N GLN A 83 -0.69 9.60 9.44
CA GLN A 83 0.09 10.83 9.23
C GLN A 83 1.41 10.62 8.47
N ASN A 84 1.97 9.41 8.54
CA ASN A 84 3.24 9.06 7.90
C ASN A 84 3.09 8.71 6.41
N VAL A 85 1.86 8.69 5.87
CA VAL A 85 1.60 8.38 4.47
C VAL A 85 1.05 9.62 3.76
N PHE A 86 1.78 10.06 2.75
CA PHE A 86 1.38 11.15 1.88
C PHE A 86 0.49 10.62 0.77
N VAL A 87 -0.58 11.35 0.48
CA VAL A 87 -1.53 10.98 -0.55
C VAL A 87 -1.56 12.05 -1.62
N GLU A 88 -1.37 11.65 -2.85
CA GLU A 88 -1.56 12.49 -4.02
C GLU A 88 -2.71 11.93 -4.85
N ILE A 89 -3.64 12.80 -5.24
CA ILE A 89 -4.78 12.44 -6.08
C ILE A 89 -4.64 13.15 -7.41
N ASP A 90 -4.76 12.40 -8.49
CA ASP A 90 -4.73 12.95 -9.84
C ASP A 90 -5.96 13.84 -10.12
N LYS A 91 -5.84 14.73 -11.09
CA LYS A 91 -6.93 15.61 -11.57
C LYS A 91 -8.17 14.82 -12.00
N THR A 92 -8.00 13.62 -12.47
CA THR A 92 -9.09 12.70 -12.85
C THR A 92 -9.84 12.13 -11.64
N LYS A 93 -9.30 12.26 -10.41
CA LYS A 93 -9.82 11.68 -9.16
C LYS A 93 -9.96 10.15 -9.18
N GLN A 94 -9.33 9.50 -10.15
CA GLN A 94 -9.36 8.05 -10.33
C GLN A 94 -8.04 7.38 -9.96
N ASN A 95 -6.93 8.13 -9.91
CA ASN A 95 -5.63 7.62 -9.53
C ASN A 95 -5.22 8.21 -8.19
N ILE A 96 -4.81 7.34 -7.28
CA ILE A 96 -4.28 7.69 -5.96
C ILE A 96 -2.84 7.20 -5.90
N ILE A 97 -1.93 8.07 -5.51
CA ILE A 97 -0.53 7.74 -5.27
C ILE A 97 -0.28 7.87 -3.78
N LEU A 98 0.15 6.78 -3.16
CA LEU A 98 0.53 6.73 -1.75
C LEU A 98 2.05 6.74 -1.65
N LYS A 99 2.60 7.61 -0.81
CA LYS A 99 4.06 7.74 -0.59
C LYS A 99 4.37 7.70 0.90
N SER A 100 5.37 6.93 1.30
CA SER A 100 5.90 6.96 2.66
C SER A 100 7.34 6.43 2.70
N SER A 101 8.06 6.76 3.78
CA SER A 101 9.35 6.15 4.10
C SER A 101 9.22 4.67 4.53
N SER A 102 8.04 4.28 5.04
CA SER A 102 7.76 2.91 5.46
C SER A 102 7.01 2.14 4.37
N LYS A 103 7.68 1.14 3.78
CA LYS A 103 7.07 0.22 2.80
C LYS A 103 5.86 -0.52 3.36
N GLU A 104 5.91 -0.86 4.64
CA GLU A 104 4.85 -1.57 5.33
C GLU A 104 3.58 -0.72 5.45
N GLU A 105 3.70 0.54 5.86
CA GLU A 105 2.56 1.45 6.01
C GLU A 105 1.89 1.74 4.67
N VAL A 106 2.67 2.02 3.62
CA VAL A 106 2.13 2.19 2.26
C VAL A 106 1.38 0.94 1.83
N GLY A 107 1.93 -0.25 2.08
CA GLY A 107 1.29 -1.52 1.75
C GLY A 107 -0.02 -1.74 2.50
N LYS A 108 -0.05 -1.47 3.81
CA LYS A 108 -1.26 -1.59 4.64
C LYS A 108 -2.37 -0.65 4.16
N VAL A 109 -2.05 0.64 3.98
CA VAL A 109 -3.03 1.64 3.50
C VAL A 109 -3.57 1.26 2.13
N ALA A 110 -2.69 0.87 1.21
CA ALA A 110 -3.07 0.46 -0.14
C ALA A 110 -4.00 -0.78 -0.13
N ALA A 111 -3.69 -1.76 0.72
CA ALA A 111 -4.51 -2.96 0.88
C ALA A 111 -5.89 -2.65 1.47
N HIS A 112 -5.96 -1.77 2.48
CA HIS A 112 -7.24 -1.35 3.07
C HIS A 112 -8.11 -0.61 2.05
N ILE A 113 -7.54 0.34 1.27
CA ILE A 113 -8.28 1.05 0.22
C ILE A 113 -8.79 0.05 -0.83
N ARG A 114 -7.95 -0.90 -1.28
CA ARG A 114 -8.36 -1.93 -2.25
C ARG A 114 -9.48 -2.82 -1.72
N ALA A 115 -9.46 -3.16 -0.45
CA ALA A 115 -10.48 -4.00 0.19
C ALA A 115 -11.87 -3.35 0.26
N LEU A 116 -11.97 -2.00 0.20
CA LEU A 116 -13.25 -1.30 0.23
C LEU A 116 -14.15 -1.64 -0.97
N ARG A 117 -13.56 -1.83 -2.15
CA ARG A 117 -14.28 -2.25 -3.34
C ARG A 117 -13.37 -3.10 -4.24
N PRO A 118 -13.30 -4.41 -4.03
CA PRO A 118 -12.51 -5.29 -4.88
C PRO A 118 -13.03 -5.27 -6.32
N VAL A 119 -12.16 -5.56 -7.26
CA VAL A 119 -12.48 -5.51 -8.69
C VAL A 119 -13.45 -6.62 -9.07
N GLU A 120 -14.47 -6.24 -9.80
CA GLU A 120 -15.41 -7.17 -10.41
C GLU A 120 -14.79 -7.78 -11.69
N PRO A 121 -14.77 -9.12 -11.83
CA PRO A 121 -14.09 -9.77 -12.96
C PRO A 121 -14.80 -9.60 -14.32
N TYR A 122 -16.08 -9.22 -14.34
CA TYR A 122 -16.85 -9.10 -15.58
C TYR A 122 -16.65 -7.74 -16.26
N LYS A 123 -16.90 -6.64 -15.54
CA LYS A 123 -16.81 -5.28 -16.07
C LYS A 123 -15.50 -4.57 -15.70
N GLY A 124 -14.71 -5.14 -14.77
CA GLY A 124 -13.47 -4.56 -14.29
C GLY A 124 -13.65 -3.31 -13.42
N LYS A 125 -14.85 -3.13 -12.81
CA LYS A 125 -15.11 -2.02 -11.90
C LYS A 125 -14.59 -2.35 -10.51
N GLY A 126 -13.94 -1.37 -9.87
CA GLY A 126 -13.40 -1.52 -8.53
C GLY A 126 -12.07 -0.79 -8.36
N ILE A 127 -11.37 -1.15 -7.30
CA ILE A 127 -10.08 -0.60 -6.92
C ILE A 127 -9.01 -1.67 -7.12
N PHE A 128 -7.93 -1.33 -7.82
CA PHE A 128 -6.81 -2.22 -8.10
C PHE A 128 -5.48 -1.47 -8.11
N TYR A 129 -4.39 -2.20 -8.03
CA TYR A 129 -3.05 -1.62 -8.18
C TYR A 129 -2.76 -1.37 -9.66
N LYS A 130 -2.03 -0.31 -9.97
CA LYS A 130 -1.66 0.02 -11.36
C LYS A 130 -0.93 -1.13 -12.06
N ASP A 131 -0.15 -1.90 -11.30
CA ASP A 131 0.65 -3.03 -11.80
C ASP A 131 -0.13 -4.35 -11.81
N GLU A 132 -1.41 -4.35 -11.38
CA GLU A 132 -2.24 -5.54 -11.30
C GLU A 132 -2.86 -5.83 -12.66
N PHE A 133 -2.64 -7.05 -13.17
CA PHE A 133 -3.25 -7.51 -14.39
C PHE A 133 -4.65 -8.05 -14.11
N LEU A 134 -5.66 -7.40 -14.69
CA LEU A 134 -7.06 -7.79 -14.52
C LEU A 134 -7.47 -8.80 -15.59
N ILE A 135 -7.79 -10.02 -15.17
CA ILE A 135 -8.39 -11.02 -16.04
C ILE A 135 -9.90 -10.76 -16.08
N LYS A 136 -10.38 -10.29 -17.24
CA LYS A 136 -11.82 -10.09 -17.45
C LYS A 136 -12.42 -11.40 -17.99
N ILE A 137 -13.50 -11.85 -17.36
CA ILE A 137 -14.25 -13.03 -17.76
C ILE A 137 -15.38 -12.57 -18.67
N ALA A 138 -15.50 -13.18 -19.85
CA ALA A 138 -16.63 -12.92 -20.75
C ALA A 138 -17.93 -13.43 -20.09
N GLY A 139 -18.94 -12.54 -20.00
CA GLY A 139 -20.27 -12.95 -19.54
C GLY A 139 -20.88 -13.96 -20.49
N LYS A 140 -21.91 -14.72 -20.04
CA LYS A 140 -22.69 -15.59 -20.91
C LYS A 140 -23.26 -14.74 -22.05
N THR A 141 -22.85 -15.02 -23.28
CA THR A 141 -23.58 -14.59 -24.47
C THR A 141 -24.94 -15.28 -24.46
N LYS A 142 -26.01 -14.49 -24.52
CA LYS A 142 -27.35 -15.02 -24.80
C LYS A 142 -27.42 -15.49 -26.23
#